data_7c2fb26167577ea28217925bddb96830
#
_entry.id   7c2fb26167577ea28217925bddb96830
#
_cell.length_a   1.000
_cell.length_b   1.000
_cell.length_c   1.000
_cell.angle_alpha   90.00
_cell.angle_beta   90.00
_cell.angle_gamma   90.00
#
_symmetry.space_group_name_H-M   'P 1'
#
loop_
_entity.id
_entity.type
_entity.pdbx_description
1 polymer ?
#
loop_
_entity_poly.entity_id
_entity_poly.type
_entity_poly.pdbx_seq_one_letter_code
_entity_poly.pdbx_strand_id
1 'polypeptide(L)'
;MKVTAFLRAKSVAKNNVTDQATIYFRVRSEDVDLKAASELTINPNHWSQDRQGYKNRIALISDEERNRLNDAVRELTSLIAREYYIGADSKWLQRVIFVYHHPNAFKLHDHSIVEAKVVAWVKKYIEQRVTDKHQASNYRGLIDKLERFEKFQRRINHKQGYSLCLDTITCEDLTDFKDYLVKEHKYAVLHPELFEGIKRKRAYAKPRSENTMRTLMSALRTVINYAIHNGATTNDPFTRYDMPTTMYGTPFFLTLEERDKLLELDLSDDPTLASYRDMFILQCMVGCRHGDLVRFTPENIHDGVLEYIPHKTREKSARTVRVPLGEKAQTVLSRLDKEEGKPLFSLRFNFKYNDAIRDILKRAEIDRLVTVIDPVSREEVRRPLYEVGTSHMARRTFIGNLYNKVKDPNLISSMSGHVNGSRAFARYRAIDDDMKRELVNLIS
;
A
#
# COMPACT_ATOMS: atom_id res chain seq x y z
N MET A 1 -9.74 23.99 -24.11
CA MET A 1 -9.65 22.51 -24.10
C MET A 1 -10.01 21.96 -25.47
N LYS A 2 -9.31 20.93 -25.97
CA LYS A 2 -9.56 20.23 -27.26
C LYS A 2 -9.64 18.71 -27.00
N VAL A 3 -10.72 18.09 -27.49
CA VAL A 3 -10.88 16.63 -27.47
C VAL A 3 -10.64 16.08 -28.87
N THR A 4 -9.86 15.02 -29.03
CA THR A 4 -9.54 14.42 -30.32
C THR A 4 -9.54 12.90 -30.24
N ALA A 5 -10.13 12.24 -31.25
CA ALA A 5 -10.01 10.81 -31.43
C ALA A 5 -8.78 10.49 -32.32
N PHE A 6 -8.07 9.40 -32.03
CA PHE A 6 -6.86 9.01 -32.78
C PHE A 6 -6.55 7.52 -32.67
N LEU A 7 -5.74 7.02 -33.60
CA LEU A 7 -5.13 5.69 -33.51
C LEU A 7 -3.69 5.79 -33.02
N ARG A 8 -3.21 4.79 -32.24
CA ARG A 8 -1.79 4.73 -31.85
C ARG A 8 -0.91 4.38 -33.05
N ALA A 9 0.27 5.01 -33.16
CA ALA A 9 1.21 4.81 -34.26
C ALA A 9 1.61 3.34 -34.49
N LYS A 10 1.74 2.54 -33.41
CA LYS A 10 2.02 1.11 -33.50
C LYS A 10 0.90 0.29 -34.17
N SER A 11 -0.35 0.75 -34.08
CA SER A 11 -1.49 0.11 -34.72
C SER A 11 -1.58 0.43 -36.21
N VAL A 12 -1.05 1.59 -36.61
CA VAL A 12 -1.03 2.04 -38.02
C VAL A 12 0.09 1.32 -38.82
N ALA A 13 1.19 0.91 -38.16
CA ALA A 13 2.33 0.28 -38.78
C ALA A 13 2.15 -1.22 -39.15
N LYS A 14 1.09 -1.87 -38.67
CA LYS A 14 0.76 -3.27 -39.01
C LYS A 14 -0.15 -3.30 -40.23
N ASN A 15 0.43 -3.56 -41.38
CA ASN A 15 -0.26 -3.61 -42.69
C ASN A 15 -1.10 -4.89 -42.93
N ASN A 16 -1.73 -5.49 -41.95
CA ASN A 16 -2.63 -6.61 -42.20
C ASN A 16 -4.06 -6.12 -42.48
N VAL A 17 -4.61 -6.52 -43.61
CA VAL A 17 -5.93 -6.09 -44.16
C VAL A 17 -7.11 -6.39 -43.20
N THR A 18 -6.90 -7.27 -42.21
CA THR A 18 -7.94 -7.75 -41.28
C THR A 18 -7.81 -7.19 -39.89
N ASP A 19 -6.75 -6.45 -39.58
CA ASP A 19 -6.51 -6.00 -38.21
C ASP A 19 -7.40 -4.78 -37.85
N GLN A 20 -8.14 -4.92 -36.76
CA GLN A 20 -8.90 -3.84 -36.12
C GLN A 20 -8.03 -3.13 -35.09
N ALA A 21 -8.00 -1.79 -35.14
CA ALA A 21 -7.30 -0.95 -34.18
C ALA A 21 -8.28 -0.20 -33.28
N THR A 22 -7.97 -0.17 -31.99
CA THR A 22 -8.76 0.60 -31.00
C THR A 22 -8.62 2.09 -31.22
N ILE A 23 -9.74 2.81 -31.19
CA ILE A 23 -9.78 4.27 -31.22
C ILE A 23 -9.56 4.79 -29.80
N TYR A 24 -8.62 5.74 -29.67
CA TYR A 24 -8.30 6.42 -28.42
C TYR A 24 -8.84 7.84 -28.45
N PHE A 25 -9.22 8.34 -27.27
CA PHE A 25 -9.57 9.73 -27.07
C PHE A 25 -8.49 10.45 -26.29
N ARG A 26 -8.22 11.71 -26.68
CA ARG A 26 -7.25 12.57 -26.05
C ARG A 26 -7.89 13.90 -25.68
N VAL A 27 -7.72 14.34 -24.44
CA VAL A 27 -8.13 15.64 -23.95
C VAL A 27 -6.86 16.47 -23.73
N ARG A 28 -6.79 17.64 -24.38
CA ARG A 28 -5.72 18.62 -24.20
C ARG A 28 -6.25 19.94 -23.69
N SER A 29 -5.63 20.46 -22.63
CA SER A 29 -5.76 21.82 -22.12
C SER A 29 -4.35 22.34 -21.83
N GLU A 30 -4.19 23.56 -21.34
CA GLU A 30 -2.87 24.17 -21.08
C GLU A 30 -1.96 23.28 -20.23
N ASP A 31 -2.49 22.68 -19.15
CA ASP A 31 -1.74 21.85 -18.22
C ASP A 31 -2.13 20.37 -18.24
N VAL A 32 -2.99 19.93 -19.18
CA VAL A 32 -3.57 18.58 -19.16
C VAL A 32 -3.42 17.89 -20.52
N ASP A 33 -2.87 16.67 -20.51
CA ASP A 33 -2.82 15.76 -21.66
C ASP A 33 -3.26 14.35 -21.23
N LEU A 34 -4.57 14.08 -21.33
CA LEU A 34 -5.15 12.79 -20.96
C LEU A 34 -5.40 11.94 -22.18
N LYS A 35 -5.23 10.62 -22.06
CA LYS A 35 -5.49 9.65 -23.12
C LYS A 35 -6.13 8.40 -22.54
N ALA A 36 -7.20 7.91 -23.21
CA ALA A 36 -7.83 6.64 -22.86
C ALA A 36 -8.31 5.90 -24.11
N ALA A 37 -8.35 4.58 -24.02
CA ALA A 37 -8.90 3.71 -25.04
C ALA A 37 -10.43 3.71 -24.97
N SER A 38 -11.11 3.62 -26.12
CA SER A 38 -12.52 3.28 -26.22
C SER A 38 -12.71 1.82 -26.63
N GLU A 39 -13.95 1.34 -26.68
CA GLU A 39 -14.30 0.04 -27.24
C GLU A 39 -14.56 0.12 -28.77
N LEU A 40 -14.50 1.33 -29.33
CA LEU A 40 -14.61 1.52 -30.77
C LEU A 40 -13.35 1.01 -31.47
N THR A 41 -13.56 0.26 -32.53
CA THR A 41 -12.46 -0.28 -33.36
C THR A 41 -12.67 0.07 -34.82
N ILE A 42 -11.59 0.22 -35.56
CA ILE A 42 -11.61 0.49 -37.00
C ILE A 42 -10.38 -0.11 -37.68
N ASN A 43 -10.52 -0.50 -38.94
CA ASN A 43 -9.35 -0.82 -39.75
C ASN A 43 -8.48 0.45 -39.93
N PRO A 44 -7.19 0.45 -39.58
CA PRO A 44 -6.31 1.61 -39.68
C PRO A 44 -6.27 2.23 -41.08
N ASN A 45 -6.40 1.40 -42.12
CA ASN A 45 -6.41 1.88 -43.52
C ASN A 45 -7.64 2.70 -43.86
N HIS A 46 -8.73 2.55 -43.12
CA HIS A 46 -9.98 3.26 -43.30
C HIS A 46 -10.10 4.54 -42.44
N TRP A 47 -9.18 4.75 -41.51
CA TRP A 47 -9.18 5.89 -40.60
C TRP A 47 -8.70 7.17 -41.26
N SER A 48 -9.42 8.26 -41.04
CA SER A 48 -9.02 9.63 -41.38
C SER A 48 -8.78 10.41 -40.09
N GLN A 49 -7.54 10.83 -39.84
CA GLN A 49 -7.21 11.63 -38.67
C GLN A 49 -7.84 13.03 -38.69
N ASP A 50 -7.94 13.65 -39.89
CA ASP A 50 -8.52 14.98 -40.04
C ASP A 50 -10.01 15.00 -39.72
N ARG A 51 -10.72 13.93 -40.11
CA ARG A 51 -12.15 13.77 -39.87
C ARG A 51 -12.49 13.11 -38.55
N GLN A 52 -11.48 12.46 -37.95
CA GLN A 52 -11.66 11.61 -36.77
C GLN A 52 -12.76 10.55 -36.97
N GLY A 53 -12.69 9.85 -38.10
CA GLY A 53 -13.67 8.88 -38.53
C GLY A 53 -13.24 8.18 -39.83
N TYR A 54 -14.18 7.59 -40.52
CA TYR A 54 -13.91 6.93 -41.81
C TYR A 54 -13.48 7.90 -42.90
N LYS A 55 -12.60 7.44 -43.79
CA LYS A 55 -12.29 8.12 -45.09
C LYS A 55 -13.55 8.16 -45.99
N ASN A 56 -13.62 9.16 -46.89
CA ASN A 56 -14.81 9.40 -47.72
C ASN A 56 -15.18 8.33 -48.75
N ARG A 57 -14.19 7.59 -49.24
CA ARG A 57 -14.42 6.62 -50.34
C ARG A 57 -13.77 5.29 -49.95
N ILE A 58 -14.56 4.40 -49.35
CA ILE A 58 -14.16 3.02 -49.02
C ILE A 58 -15.25 2.13 -49.61
N ALA A 59 -14.93 1.40 -50.65
CA ALA A 59 -15.89 0.62 -51.42
C ALA A 59 -16.48 -0.62 -50.72
N LEU A 60 -15.92 -1.02 -49.55
CA LEU A 60 -16.25 -2.29 -48.87
C LEU A 60 -17.05 -2.10 -47.56
N ILE A 61 -17.52 -0.90 -47.27
CA ILE A 61 -18.22 -0.62 -46.00
C ILE A 61 -19.57 0.02 -46.32
N SER A 62 -20.63 -0.46 -45.67
CA SER A 62 -21.97 0.12 -45.81
C SER A 62 -22.02 1.55 -45.25
N ASP A 63 -22.88 2.36 -45.80
CA ASP A 63 -23.11 3.72 -45.29
C ASP A 63 -23.63 3.69 -43.84
N GLU A 64 -24.39 2.69 -43.49
CA GLU A 64 -24.90 2.49 -42.13
C GLU A 64 -23.77 2.25 -41.12
N GLU A 65 -22.82 1.35 -41.41
CA GLU A 65 -21.66 1.07 -40.56
C GLU A 65 -20.75 2.30 -40.45
N ARG A 66 -20.53 3.00 -41.56
CA ARG A 66 -19.75 4.25 -41.59
C ARG A 66 -20.38 5.30 -40.68
N ASN A 67 -21.68 5.54 -40.83
CA ASN A 67 -22.40 6.56 -40.06
C ASN A 67 -22.42 6.18 -38.59
N ARG A 68 -22.70 4.92 -38.23
CA ARG A 68 -22.72 4.41 -36.85
C ARG A 68 -21.41 4.71 -36.12
N LEU A 69 -20.25 4.40 -36.73
CA LEU A 69 -18.96 4.69 -36.09
C LEU A 69 -18.66 6.16 -36.00
N ASN A 70 -18.89 6.92 -37.10
CA ASN A 70 -18.65 8.35 -37.12
C ASN A 70 -19.51 9.10 -36.09
N ASP A 71 -20.76 8.70 -35.92
CA ASP A 71 -21.69 9.28 -34.93
C ASP A 71 -21.25 8.93 -33.53
N ALA A 72 -20.86 7.66 -33.27
CA ALA A 72 -20.34 7.24 -31.99
C ALA A 72 -19.06 8.02 -31.57
N VAL A 73 -18.13 8.25 -32.51
CA VAL A 73 -16.93 9.05 -32.25
C VAL A 73 -17.30 10.53 -31.96
N ARG A 74 -18.27 11.08 -32.67
CA ARG A 74 -18.73 12.45 -32.48
C ARG A 74 -19.46 12.65 -31.16
N GLU A 75 -20.36 11.72 -30.83
CA GLU A 75 -21.12 11.72 -29.59
C GLU A 75 -20.17 11.60 -28.36
N LEU A 76 -19.21 10.66 -28.41
CA LEU A 76 -18.25 10.48 -27.34
C LEU A 76 -17.31 11.69 -27.20
N THR A 77 -16.88 12.30 -28.30
CA THR A 77 -16.12 13.54 -28.28
C THR A 77 -16.91 14.69 -27.61
N SER A 78 -18.19 14.82 -27.93
CA SER A 78 -19.09 15.82 -27.37
C SER A 78 -19.36 15.54 -25.87
N LEU A 79 -19.56 14.28 -25.49
CA LEU A 79 -19.76 13.87 -24.11
C LEU A 79 -18.54 14.20 -23.27
N ILE A 80 -17.34 13.83 -23.72
CA ILE A 80 -16.08 14.13 -23.03
C ILE A 80 -15.88 15.63 -22.85
N ALA A 81 -16.21 16.42 -23.89
CA ALA A 81 -16.09 17.88 -23.83
C ALA A 81 -17.07 18.49 -22.81
N ARG A 82 -18.31 17.99 -22.75
CA ARG A 82 -19.34 18.46 -21.82
C ARG A 82 -19.03 18.12 -20.36
N GLU A 83 -18.55 16.89 -20.12
CA GLU A 83 -18.29 16.38 -18.76
C GLU A 83 -16.93 16.82 -18.20
N TYR A 84 -16.10 17.53 -18.98
CA TYR A 84 -14.77 17.95 -18.54
C TYR A 84 -14.84 18.99 -17.42
N TYR A 85 -13.99 18.81 -16.42
CA TYR A 85 -13.76 19.79 -15.34
C TYR A 85 -12.26 20.00 -15.08
N ILE A 86 -11.92 21.14 -14.47
CA ILE A 86 -10.53 21.47 -14.11
C ILE A 86 -10.05 20.48 -13.02
N GLY A 87 -8.94 19.77 -13.26
CA GLY A 87 -8.42 18.73 -12.38
C GLY A 87 -8.82 17.30 -12.78
N ALA A 88 -9.52 17.12 -13.92
CA ALA A 88 -9.80 15.80 -14.48
C ALA A 88 -8.51 15.01 -14.74
N ASP A 89 -8.53 13.72 -14.42
CA ASP A 89 -7.40 12.78 -14.59
C ASP A 89 -7.70 11.70 -15.64
N SER A 90 -6.71 10.85 -15.92
CA SER A 90 -6.88 9.73 -16.87
C SER A 90 -7.96 8.73 -16.45
N LYS A 91 -8.25 8.59 -15.14
CA LYS A 91 -9.31 7.71 -14.64
C LYS A 91 -10.69 8.29 -14.93
N TRP A 92 -10.84 9.63 -14.79
CA TRP A 92 -12.06 10.31 -15.19
C TRP A 92 -12.34 10.06 -16.66
N LEU A 93 -11.35 10.24 -17.56
CA LEU A 93 -11.55 10.04 -18.99
C LEU A 93 -11.95 8.58 -19.32
N GLN A 94 -11.29 7.60 -18.69
CA GLN A 94 -11.66 6.20 -18.82
C GLN A 94 -13.09 5.92 -18.38
N ARG A 95 -13.54 6.56 -17.29
CA ARG A 95 -14.91 6.42 -16.78
C ARG A 95 -15.94 6.98 -17.75
N VAL A 96 -15.73 8.19 -18.26
CA VAL A 96 -16.66 8.83 -19.23
C VAL A 96 -16.83 7.93 -20.47
N ILE A 97 -15.73 7.39 -20.97
CA ILE A 97 -15.74 6.47 -22.12
C ILE A 97 -16.48 5.18 -21.77
N PHE A 98 -16.22 4.59 -20.61
CA PHE A 98 -16.88 3.36 -20.15
C PHE A 98 -18.41 3.54 -20.02
N VAL A 99 -18.85 4.65 -19.40
CA VAL A 99 -20.28 4.96 -19.23
C VAL A 99 -20.99 5.08 -20.58
N TYR A 100 -20.32 5.67 -21.57
CA TYR A 100 -20.86 5.78 -22.92
C TYR A 100 -21.13 4.42 -23.56
N HIS A 101 -20.16 3.49 -23.44
CA HIS A 101 -20.29 2.14 -24.01
C HIS A 101 -21.25 1.23 -23.22
N HIS A 102 -21.40 1.51 -21.92
CA HIS A 102 -22.19 0.69 -21.01
C HIS A 102 -23.24 1.52 -20.25
N PRO A 103 -24.20 2.17 -20.97
CA PRO A 103 -25.18 3.05 -20.31
C PRO A 103 -26.08 2.32 -19.32
N ASN A 104 -26.23 1.02 -19.47
CA ASN A 104 -27.01 0.17 -18.55
C ASN A 104 -26.17 -0.38 -17.37
N ALA A 105 -24.84 -0.30 -17.43
CA ALA A 105 -23.97 -0.67 -16.32
C ALA A 105 -24.19 0.24 -15.09
N PHE A 106 -24.75 1.42 -15.33
CA PHE A 106 -25.07 2.42 -14.30
C PHE A 106 -26.58 2.72 -14.20
N LYS A 107 -27.45 1.96 -14.85
CA LYS A 107 -28.86 2.00 -14.45
C LYS A 107 -28.88 1.52 -13.01
N LEU A 108 -29.24 2.46 -12.12
CA LEU A 108 -29.58 2.19 -10.74
C LEU A 108 -30.39 0.89 -10.70
N HIS A 109 -29.77 -0.23 -10.36
CA HIS A 109 -30.51 -1.32 -9.80
C HIS A 109 -31.25 -0.70 -8.61
N ASP A 110 -32.48 -1.04 -8.44
CA ASP A 110 -33.29 -0.71 -7.26
C ASP A 110 -32.60 -1.39 -6.06
N HIS A 111 -31.46 -0.80 -5.66
CA HIS A 111 -30.69 -1.29 -4.54
C HIS A 111 -31.55 -1.05 -3.33
N SER A 112 -31.90 -2.11 -2.63
CA SER A 112 -32.47 -1.98 -1.31
C SER A 112 -31.62 -0.95 -0.54
N ILE A 113 -32.23 -0.11 0.27
CA ILE A 113 -31.54 0.94 1.08
C ILE A 113 -30.30 0.38 1.81
N VAL A 114 -30.28 -0.92 2.05
CA VAL A 114 -29.18 -1.66 2.68
C VAL A 114 -27.97 -1.82 1.75
N GLU A 115 -28.20 -2.10 0.45
CA GLU A 115 -27.11 -2.29 -0.52
C GLU A 115 -26.46 -0.96 -0.96
N ALA A 116 -27.14 0.17 -0.81
CA ALA A 116 -26.57 1.47 -1.06
C ALA A 116 -25.53 1.91 0.00
N LYS A 117 -25.48 1.25 1.17
CA LYS A 117 -24.58 1.63 2.28
C LYS A 117 -23.13 1.26 2.00
N VAL A 118 -22.23 2.19 2.29
CA VAL A 118 -20.78 1.97 2.19
C VAL A 118 -20.33 0.75 2.99
N VAL A 119 -20.88 0.55 4.19
CA VAL A 119 -20.57 -0.62 5.05
C VAL A 119 -20.91 -1.94 4.37
N ALA A 120 -22.04 -2.02 3.65
CA ALA A 120 -22.42 -3.22 2.92
C ALA A 120 -21.39 -3.55 1.82
N TRP A 121 -20.88 -2.54 1.14
CA TRP A 121 -19.84 -2.71 0.12
C TRP A 121 -18.47 -3.07 0.68
N VAL A 122 -18.12 -2.62 1.89
CA VAL A 122 -16.93 -3.13 2.59
C VAL A 122 -17.08 -4.63 2.86
N LYS A 123 -18.25 -5.09 3.32
CA LYS A 123 -18.54 -6.53 3.55
C LYS A 123 -18.43 -7.32 2.25
N LYS A 124 -19.08 -6.87 1.19
CA LYS A 124 -19.03 -7.48 -0.15
C LYS A 124 -17.58 -7.53 -0.70
N TYR A 125 -16.80 -6.48 -0.51
CA TYR A 125 -15.39 -6.46 -0.91
C TYR A 125 -14.56 -7.51 -0.16
N ILE A 126 -14.78 -7.67 1.16
CA ILE A 126 -14.11 -8.72 1.94
C ILE A 126 -14.42 -10.09 1.38
N GLU A 127 -15.68 -10.38 1.11
CA GLU A 127 -16.15 -11.69 0.63
C GLU A 127 -15.61 -12.04 -0.76
N GLN A 128 -15.57 -11.08 -1.67
CA GLN A 128 -15.27 -11.32 -3.07
C GLN A 128 -13.81 -11.10 -3.46
N ARG A 129 -13.04 -10.30 -2.70
CA ARG A 129 -11.70 -9.85 -3.12
C ARG A 129 -10.60 -10.10 -2.10
N VAL A 130 -10.93 -10.40 -0.84
CA VAL A 130 -9.93 -10.52 0.21
C VAL A 130 -9.75 -11.98 0.62
N THR A 131 -8.62 -12.57 0.24
CA THR A 131 -8.26 -13.95 0.60
C THR A 131 -7.44 -14.03 1.90
N ASP A 132 -6.65 -12.99 2.19
CA ASP A 132 -5.80 -12.92 3.37
C ASP A 132 -6.57 -12.56 4.63
N LYS A 133 -6.46 -13.42 5.68
CA LYS A 133 -7.17 -13.25 6.96
C LYS A 133 -6.80 -11.95 7.69
N HIS A 134 -5.54 -11.49 7.57
CA HIS A 134 -5.10 -10.26 8.21
C HIS A 134 -5.66 -9.04 7.51
N GLN A 135 -5.66 -9.06 6.17
CA GLN A 135 -6.30 -8.02 5.37
C GLN A 135 -7.81 -7.95 5.65
N ALA A 136 -8.49 -9.10 5.72
CA ALA A 136 -9.91 -9.15 6.10
C ALA A 136 -10.16 -8.53 7.49
N SER A 137 -9.28 -8.80 8.47
CA SER A 137 -9.36 -8.18 9.80
C SER A 137 -9.23 -6.65 9.75
N ASN A 138 -8.38 -6.11 8.87
CA ASN A 138 -8.22 -4.67 8.70
C ASN A 138 -9.49 -4.02 8.13
N TYR A 139 -10.13 -4.64 7.13
CA TYR A 139 -11.40 -4.15 6.59
C TYR A 139 -12.56 -4.28 7.58
N ARG A 140 -12.62 -5.35 8.39
CA ARG A 140 -13.59 -5.43 9.51
C ARG A 140 -13.38 -4.30 10.50
N GLY A 141 -12.12 -3.97 10.82
CA GLY A 141 -11.79 -2.81 11.63
C GLY A 141 -12.18 -1.46 10.99
N LEU A 142 -12.28 -1.37 9.67
CA LEU A 142 -12.84 -0.21 8.97
C LEU A 142 -14.36 -0.16 9.14
N ILE A 143 -15.06 -1.29 9.00
CA ILE A 143 -16.50 -1.38 9.25
C ILE A 143 -16.84 -0.85 10.64
N ASP A 144 -16.16 -1.35 11.68
CA ASP A 144 -16.38 -0.91 13.06
C ASP A 144 -16.26 0.62 13.23
N LYS A 145 -15.34 1.25 12.50
CA LYS A 145 -15.12 2.70 12.55
C LYS A 145 -16.20 3.49 11.80
N LEU A 146 -16.61 3.00 10.63
CA LEU A 146 -17.71 3.61 9.86
C LEU A 146 -19.03 3.56 10.64
N GLU A 147 -19.37 2.40 11.21
CA GLU A 147 -20.59 2.23 12.01
C GLU A 147 -20.60 3.12 13.26
N ARG A 148 -19.43 3.29 13.94
CA ARG A 148 -19.33 4.21 15.07
C ARG A 148 -19.44 5.66 14.65
N PHE A 149 -18.82 6.05 13.54
CA PHE A 149 -18.94 7.39 12.99
C PHE A 149 -20.40 7.73 12.66
N GLU A 150 -21.12 6.81 12.02
CA GLU A 150 -22.56 7.01 11.77
C GLU A 150 -23.37 7.14 13.06
N LYS A 151 -23.05 6.33 14.10
CA LYS A 151 -23.67 6.50 15.44
C LYS A 151 -23.36 7.86 16.05
N PHE A 152 -22.11 8.32 15.94
CA PHE A 152 -21.68 9.63 16.41
C PHE A 152 -22.45 10.74 15.71
N GLN A 153 -22.56 10.70 14.39
CA GLN A 153 -23.32 11.69 13.62
C GLN A 153 -24.79 11.73 14.04
N ARG A 154 -25.42 10.57 14.27
CA ARG A 154 -26.83 10.49 14.69
C ARG A 154 -27.06 10.95 16.12
N ARG A 155 -26.22 10.52 17.07
CA ARG A 155 -26.48 10.74 18.51
C ARG A 155 -25.91 12.05 19.04
N ILE A 156 -24.71 12.43 18.55
CA ILE A 156 -24.00 13.58 19.09
C ILE A 156 -24.22 14.82 18.21
N ASN A 157 -24.14 14.65 16.89
CA ASN A 157 -24.36 15.75 15.95
C ASN A 157 -25.83 15.88 15.51
N HIS A 158 -26.74 15.08 16.10
CA HIS A 158 -28.18 15.13 15.87
C HIS A 158 -28.62 15.01 14.40
N LYS A 159 -27.78 14.43 13.53
CA LYS A 159 -28.13 14.17 12.12
C LYS A 159 -29.01 12.93 12.05
N GLN A 160 -30.33 13.09 12.16
CA GLN A 160 -31.29 11.97 12.10
C GLN A 160 -31.14 11.18 10.81
N GLY A 161 -31.16 9.84 10.90
CA GLY A 161 -31.06 8.94 9.73
C GLY A 161 -29.73 8.93 9.02
N TYR A 162 -28.69 9.65 9.52
CA TYR A 162 -27.39 9.69 8.86
C TYR A 162 -26.80 8.29 8.63
N SER A 163 -26.44 8.03 7.39
CA SER A 163 -25.73 6.82 6.95
C SER A 163 -24.89 7.14 5.73
N LEU A 164 -23.70 6.59 5.66
CA LEU A 164 -22.82 6.74 4.50
C LEU A 164 -23.34 5.84 3.37
N CYS A 165 -23.90 6.45 2.34
CA CYS A 165 -24.39 5.78 1.15
C CYS A 165 -23.52 6.12 -0.06
N LEU A 166 -23.31 5.17 -0.97
CA LEU A 166 -22.43 5.31 -2.13
C LEU A 166 -22.76 6.51 -3.00
N ASP A 167 -24.06 6.73 -3.27
CA ASP A 167 -24.48 7.78 -4.21
C ASP A 167 -24.48 9.20 -3.61
N THR A 168 -24.47 9.28 -2.26
CA THR A 168 -24.59 10.57 -1.57
C THR A 168 -23.39 10.95 -0.72
N ILE A 169 -22.43 10.04 -0.52
CA ILE A 169 -21.20 10.34 0.23
C ILE A 169 -20.40 11.43 -0.48
N THR A 170 -20.01 12.45 0.28
CA THR A 170 -19.29 13.63 -0.20
C THR A 170 -17.85 13.68 0.26
N CYS A 171 -17.07 14.60 -0.31
CA CYS A 171 -15.72 14.93 0.18
C CYS A 171 -15.76 15.46 1.62
N GLU A 172 -16.82 16.17 2.01
CA GLU A 172 -17.05 16.68 3.37
C GLU A 172 -17.26 15.52 4.36
N ASP A 173 -18.06 14.50 3.98
CA ASP A 173 -18.22 13.29 4.80
C ASP A 173 -16.89 12.56 5.05
N LEU A 174 -16.00 12.52 4.04
CA LEU A 174 -14.66 11.94 4.19
C LEU A 174 -13.80 12.76 5.16
N THR A 175 -13.90 14.08 5.11
CA THR A 175 -13.20 14.99 6.02
C THR A 175 -13.74 14.84 7.45
N ASP A 176 -15.05 14.85 7.63
CA ASP A 176 -15.70 14.61 8.91
C ASP A 176 -15.32 13.26 9.52
N PHE A 177 -15.29 12.21 8.68
CA PHE A 177 -14.87 10.89 9.12
C PHE A 177 -13.40 10.86 9.56
N LYS A 178 -12.49 11.49 8.82
CA LYS A 178 -11.09 11.63 9.22
C LYS A 178 -10.97 12.38 10.54
N ASP A 179 -11.64 13.50 10.70
CA ASP A 179 -11.62 14.32 11.90
C ASP A 179 -12.19 13.58 13.12
N TYR A 180 -13.27 12.84 12.92
CA TYR A 180 -13.78 11.92 13.94
C TYR A 180 -12.73 10.91 14.38
N LEU A 181 -12.05 10.24 13.43
CA LEU A 181 -11.03 9.24 13.73
C LEU A 181 -9.82 9.81 14.48
N VAL A 182 -9.41 11.05 14.19
CA VAL A 182 -8.34 11.75 14.92
C VAL A 182 -8.73 11.99 16.37
N LYS A 183 -9.99 12.36 16.62
CA LYS A 183 -10.54 12.68 17.93
C LYS A 183 -11.20 11.50 18.66
N GLU A 184 -11.27 10.31 18.03
CA GLU A 184 -12.00 9.15 18.55
C GLU A 184 -11.58 8.76 19.97
N HIS A 185 -10.31 8.91 20.32
CA HIS A 185 -9.79 8.65 21.67
C HIS A 185 -10.39 9.60 22.72
N LYS A 186 -10.72 10.84 22.35
CA LYS A 186 -11.41 11.80 23.22
C LYS A 186 -12.89 11.44 23.34
N TYR A 187 -13.52 11.08 22.22
CA TYR A 187 -14.93 10.67 22.22
C TYR A 187 -15.15 9.37 23.00
N ALA A 188 -14.17 8.49 23.06
CA ALA A 188 -14.25 7.28 23.88
C ALA A 188 -14.36 7.57 25.39
N VAL A 189 -13.85 8.71 25.82
CA VAL A 189 -13.97 9.16 27.21
C VAL A 189 -15.26 9.94 27.44
N LEU A 190 -15.62 10.82 26.49
CA LEU A 190 -16.79 11.70 26.59
C LEU A 190 -18.12 10.97 26.34
N HIS A 191 -18.10 9.97 25.49
CA HIS A 191 -19.28 9.25 24.98
C HIS A 191 -19.03 7.73 25.00
N PRO A 192 -18.83 7.11 26.19
CA PRO A 192 -18.51 5.69 26.31
C PRO A 192 -19.58 4.78 25.70
N GLU A 193 -20.84 5.23 25.63
CA GLU A 193 -21.97 4.52 25.03
C GLU A 193 -21.80 4.23 23.53
N LEU A 194 -20.95 4.99 22.83
CA LEU A 194 -20.61 4.72 21.42
C LEU A 194 -19.66 3.53 21.26
N PHE A 195 -18.98 3.14 22.33
CA PHE A 195 -17.93 2.13 22.37
C PHE A 195 -18.32 0.86 23.12
N GLU A 196 -19.57 0.75 23.54
CA GLU A 196 -20.10 -0.46 24.15
C GLU A 196 -19.97 -1.67 23.23
N GLY A 197 -19.61 -2.83 23.79
CA GLY A 197 -19.43 -4.08 23.06
C GLY A 197 -18.09 -4.24 22.34
N ILE A 198 -17.21 -3.22 22.34
CA ILE A 198 -15.89 -3.31 21.68
C ILE A 198 -14.89 -4.01 22.58
N LYS A 199 -14.51 -5.24 22.20
CA LYS A 199 -13.57 -6.05 22.99
C LYS A 199 -12.14 -5.49 23.03
N ARG A 200 -11.70 -4.73 21.98
CA ARG A 200 -10.34 -4.22 21.83
C ARG A 200 -10.24 -2.72 22.17
N LYS A 201 -10.31 -2.37 23.47
CA LYS A 201 -10.17 -0.97 23.94
C LYS A 201 -8.90 -0.26 23.43
N ARG A 202 -7.81 -0.99 23.22
CA ARG A 202 -6.54 -0.43 22.67
C ARG A 202 -6.69 0.19 21.28
N ALA A 203 -7.69 -0.19 20.49
CA ALA A 203 -7.86 0.29 19.11
C ALA A 203 -8.27 1.77 19.02
N TYR A 204 -8.78 2.35 20.08
CA TYR A 204 -9.26 3.75 20.12
C TYR A 204 -8.76 4.56 21.33
N ALA A 205 -8.01 3.94 22.26
CA ALA A 205 -7.58 4.59 23.50
C ALA A 205 -6.47 5.64 23.30
N LYS A 206 -5.85 5.69 22.13
CA LYS A 206 -4.75 6.61 21.81
C LYS A 206 -5.02 7.37 20.52
N PRO A 207 -4.46 8.57 20.36
CA PRO A 207 -4.49 9.29 19.10
C PRO A 207 -3.91 8.44 17.97
N ARG A 208 -4.46 8.58 16.77
CA ARG A 208 -3.95 7.89 15.59
C ARG A 208 -2.98 8.74 14.81
N SER A 209 -1.96 8.10 14.26
CA SER A 209 -1.02 8.76 13.36
C SER A 209 -1.64 9.07 11.99
N GLU A 210 -1.11 10.08 11.32
CA GLU A 210 -1.49 10.43 9.95
C GLU A 210 -1.27 9.25 8.98
N ASN A 211 -0.24 8.43 9.19
CA ASN A 211 -0.01 7.22 8.42
C ASN A 211 -1.15 6.19 8.60
N THR A 212 -1.73 6.11 9.81
CA THR A 212 -2.91 5.28 10.07
C THR A 212 -4.14 5.85 9.36
N MET A 213 -4.31 7.18 9.39
CA MET A 213 -5.39 7.84 8.65
C MET A 213 -5.28 7.55 7.16
N ARG A 214 -4.10 7.73 6.57
CA ARG A 214 -3.87 7.40 5.17
C ARG A 214 -4.23 5.96 4.84
N THR A 215 -3.85 5.01 5.70
CA THR A 215 -4.17 3.60 5.50
C THR A 215 -5.68 3.35 5.49
N LEU A 216 -6.41 3.94 6.45
CA LEU A 216 -7.86 3.80 6.55
C LEU A 216 -8.58 4.46 5.36
N MET A 217 -8.19 5.68 5.00
CA MET A 217 -8.78 6.39 3.87
C MET A 217 -8.46 5.68 2.53
N SER A 218 -7.26 5.10 2.40
CA SER A 218 -6.90 4.29 1.21
C SER A 218 -7.71 3.00 1.12
N ALA A 219 -8.00 2.36 2.25
CA ALA A 219 -8.86 1.18 2.28
C ALA A 219 -10.30 1.54 1.88
N LEU A 220 -10.84 2.64 2.41
CA LEU A 220 -12.16 3.14 2.03
C LEU A 220 -12.22 3.50 0.53
N ARG A 221 -11.21 4.22 0.03
CA ARG A 221 -11.10 4.54 -1.41
C ARG A 221 -11.09 3.29 -2.29
N THR A 222 -10.40 2.23 -1.85
CA THR A 222 -10.35 0.96 -2.57
C THR A 222 -11.75 0.34 -2.70
N VAL A 223 -12.54 0.39 -1.63
CA VAL A 223 -13.92 -0.14 -1.64
C VAL A 223 -14.84 0.71 -2.52
N ILE A 224 -14.75 2.03 -2.45
CA ILE A 224 -15.56 2.92 -3.32
C ILE A 224 -15.18 2.72 -4.78
N ASN A 225 -13.90 2.64 -5.11
CA ASN A 225 -13.47 2.31 -6.49
C ASN A 225 -13.97 0.93 -6.93
N TYR A 226 -14.03 -0.03 -6.02
CA TYR A 226 -14.61 -1.34 -6.32
C TYR A 226 -16.11 -1.26 -6.58
N ALA A 227 -16.85 -0.47 -5.80
CA ALA A 227 -18.27 -0.23 -6.05
C ALA A 227 -18.52 0.45 -7.40
N ILE A 228 -17.73 1.47 -7.73
CA ILE A 228 -17.77 2.16 -9.03
C ILE A 228 -17.48 1.18 -10.17
N HIS A 229 -16.44 0.36 -10.03
CA HIS A 229 -16.07 -0.62 -11.06
C HIS A 229 -17.15 -1.68 -11.30
N ASN A 230 -17.93 -2.01 -10.27
CA ASN A 230 -19.05 -2.93 -10.38
C ASN A 230 -20.39 -2.24 -10.74
N GLY A 231 -20.37 -0.97 -11.11
CA GLY A 231 -21.56 -0.25 -11.56
C GLY A 231 -22.58 0.11 -10.47
N ALA A 232 -22.19 0.00 -9.18
CA ALA A 232 -23.09 0.31 -8.07
C ALA A 232 -23.29 1.81 -7.84
N THR A 233 -22.35 2.63 -8.28
CA THR A 233 -22.42 4.10 -8.21
C THR A 233 -21.47 4.72 -9.23
N THR A 234 -21.73 5.95 -9.61
CA THR A 234 -20.81 6.82 -10.38
C THR A 234 -20.12 7.84 -9.47
N ASN A 235 -20.57 7.95 -8.22
CA ASN A 235 -20.07 8.93 -7.26
C ASN A 235 -18.68 8.54 -6.74
N ASP A 236 -17.68 9.42 -6.94
CA ASP A 236 -16.32 9.29 -6.38
C ASP A 236 -16.00 10.49 -5.49
N PRO A 237 -16.27 10.37 -4.18
CA PRO A 237 -16.00 11.45 -3.22
C PRO A 237 -14.50 11.74 -3.06
N PHE A 238 -13.63 10.82 -3.50
CA PHE A 238 -12.18 11.00 -3.44
C PHE A 238 -11.59 11.83 -4.58
N THR A 239 -12.39 12.22 -5.58
CA THR A 239 -11.92 13.04 -6.70
C THR A 239 -11.34 14.38 -6.23
N ARG A 240 -11.96 15.00 -5.21
CA ARG A 240 -11.53 16.28 -4.62
C ARG A 240 -10.98 16.16 -3.20
N TYR A 241 -10.79 14.93 -2.72
CA TYR A 241 -10.34 14.69 -1.35
C TYR A 241 -8.82 14.64 -1.27
N ASP A 242 -8.24 15.50 -0.43
CA ASP A 242 -6.81 15.51 -0.15
C ASP A 242 -6.44 14.35 0.79
N MET A 243 -5.84 13.34 0.21
CA MET A 243 -5.41 12.15 0.94
C MET A 243 -4.31 12.50 1.97
N PRO A 244 -4.42 11.99 3.21
CA PRO A 244 -3.38 12.18 4.21
C PRO A 244 -1.99 11.78 3.68
N THR A 245 -0.98 12.57 3.98
CA THR A 245 0.40 12.32 3.52
C THR A 245 1.09 11.29 4.38
N THR A 246 1.95 10.47 3.78
CA THR A 246 2.75 9.50 4.53
C THR A 246 4.06 10.15 4.96
N MET A 247 4.34 10.11 6.27
CA MET A 247 5.63 10.50 6.81
C MET A 247 6.43 9.28 7.26
N TYR A 248 7.70 9.33 6.99
CA TYR A 248 8.65 8.31 7.41
C TYR A 248 9.85 9.00 8.04
N GLY A 249 10.19 8.63 9.26
CA GLY A 249 11.42 9.04 9.91
C GLY A 249 12.66 8.43 9.24
N THR A 250 13.81 8.98 9.56
CA THR A 250 15.10 8.40 9.17
C THR A 250 15.23 7.01 9.78
N PRO A 251 15.54 5.99 9.00
CA PRO A 251 15.75 4.65 9.54
C PRO A 251 17.01 4.65 10.43
N PHE A 252 16.92 4.05 11.59
CA PHE A 252 18.04 3.75 12.48
C PHE A 252 18.26 2.24 12.58
N PHE A 253 19.49 1.82 12.83
CA PHE A 253 19.89 0.42 12.93
C PHE A 253 21.10 0.29 13.89
N LEU A 254 21.43 -0.93 14.29
CA LEU A 254 22.60 -1.21 15.13
C LEU A 254 23.88 -1.15 14.31
N THR A 255 24.96 -0.62 14.92
CA THR A 255 26.30 -0.84 14.40
C THR A 255 26.70 -2.29 14.56
N LEU A 256 27.83 -2.70 13.95
CA LEU A 256 28.36 -4.07 14.14
C LEU A 256 28.79 -4.31 15.58
N GLU A 257 29.38 -3.31 16.21
CA GLU A 257 29.84 -3.34 17.61
C GLU A 257 28.63 -3.49 18.56
N GLU A 258 27.58 -2.71 18.36
CA GLU A 258 26.34 -2.81 19.14
C GLU A 258 25.68 -4.20 18.99
N ARG A 259 25.63 -4.73 17.76
CA ARG A 259 25.13 -6.08 17.51
C ARG A 259 25.98 -7.15 18.22
N ASP A 260 27.28 -7.03 18.17
CA ASP A 260 28.20 -7.99 18.76
C ASP A 260 28.16 -7.91 20.31
N LYS A 261 28.02 -6.70 20.89
CA LYS A 261 27.73 -6.51 22.31
C LYS A 261 26.46 -7.27 22.76
N LEU A 262 25.42 -7.26 21.92
CA LEU A 262 24.21 -8.05 22.20
C LEU A 262 24.45 -9.57 22.13
N LEU A 263 25.28 -10.03 21.19
CA LEU A 263 25.59 -11.44 21.04
C LEU A 263 26.31 -12.00 22.28
N GLU A 264 27.15 -11.16 22.90
CA GLU A 264 27.96 -11.48 24.06
C GLU A 264 27.26 -11.19 25.41
N LEU A 265 26.11 -10.55 25.39
CA LEU A 265 25.37 -10.18 26.60
C LEU A 265 25.00 -11.43 27.40
N ASP A 266 25.42 -11.46 28.65
CA ASP A 266 25.02 -12.52 29.59
C ASP A 266 23.55 -12.33 30.00
N LEU A 267 22.75 -13.35 29.77
CA LEU A 267 21.33 -13.45 30.11
C LEU A 267 21.04 -14.82 30.76
N SER A 268 22.00 -15.36 31.51
CA SER A 268 21.84 -16.60 32.23
C SER A 268 20.73 -16.54 33.29
N ASP A 269 20.41 -15.35 33.76
CA ASP A 269 19.30 -15.05 34.66
C ASP A 269 17.90 -15.13 34.02
N ASP A 270 17.82 -15.01 32.67
CA ASP A 270 16.55 -15.04 31.93
C ASP A 270 16.69 -15.83 30.61
N PRO A 271 16.52 -17.18 30.64
CA PRO A 271 16.64 -18.04 29.47
C PRO A 271 15.63 -17.66 28.34
N THR A 272 14.46 -17.11 28.70
CA THR A 272 13.49 -16.66 27.73
C THR A 272 13.98 -15.41 26.97
N LEU A 273 14.56 -14.48 27.71
CA LEU A 273 15.15 -13.28 27.13
C LEU A 273 16.38 -13.63 26.29
N ALA A 274 17.20 -14.58 26.73
CA ALA A 274 18.32 -15.13 25.97
C ALA A 274 17.86 -15.70 24.61
N SER A 275 16.77 -16.47 24.59
CA SER A 275 16.18 -16.98 23.34
C SER A 275 15.69 -15.85 22.41
N TYR A 276 15.09 -14.77 22.94
CA TYR A 276 14.73 -13.60 22.15
C TYR A 276 15.96 -12.84 21.65
N ARG A 277 17.03 -12.75 22.42
CA ARG A 277 18.31 -12.20 21.99
C ARG A 277 18.85 -12.96 20.79
N ASP A 278 18.95 -14.28 20.89
CA ASP A 278 19.49 -15.12 19.82
C ASP A 278 18.61 -15.03 18.55
N MET A 279 17.30 -14.99 18.70
CA MET A 279 16.35 -14.75 17.62
C MET A 279 16.59 -13.38 16.93
N PHE A 280 16.81 -12.31 17.71
CA PHE A 280 17.06 -10.97 17.20
C PHE A 280 18.42 -10.87 16.50
N ILE A 281 19.46 -11.47 17.07
CA ILE A 281 20.79 -11.49 16.49
C ILE A 281 20.80 -12.25 15.16
N LEU A 282 20.18 -13.45 15.10
CA LEU A 282 20.03 -14.17 13.83
C LEU A 282 19.30 -13.31 12.80
N GLN A 283 18.22 -12.64 13.20
CA GLN A 283 17.50 -11.74 12.31
C GLN A 283 18.36 -10.58 11.80
N CYS A 284 19.25 -10.03 12.63
CA CYS A 284 20.23 -9.01 12.23
C CYS A 284 21.26 -9.53 11.23
N MET A 285 21.56 -10.84 11.25
CA MET A 285 22.55 -11.45 10.38
C MET A 285 21.99 -11.96 9.04
N VAL A 286 20.67 -12.22 8.97
CA VAL A 286 20.02 -12.74 7.74
C VAL A 286 19.07 -11.74 7.10
N GLY A 287 18.71 -10.65 7.76
CA GLY A 287 17.90 -9.57 7.22
C GLY A 287 16.46 -9.93 6.87
N CYS A 288 15.94 -11.07 7.30
CA CYS A 288 14.60 -11.53 7.01
C CYS A 288 13.51 -10.72 7.76
N ARG A 289 12.26 -10.84 7.32
CA ARG A 289 11.13 -10.30 8.09
C ARG A 289 10.83 -11.21 9.27
N HIS A 290 10.33 -10.66 10.37
CA HIS A 290 9.90 -11.44 11.52
C HIS A 290 8.94 -12.59 11.15
N GLY A 291 7.98 -12.32 10.25
CA GLY A 291 7.04 -13.35 9.80
C GLY A 291 7.68 -14.49 9.00
N ASP A 292 8.86 -14.29 8.42
CA ASP A 292 9.64 -15.35 7.77
C ASP A 292 10.50 -16.08 8.85
N LEU A 293 11.16 -15.33 9.74
CA LEU A 293 12.02 -15.86 10.80
C LEU A 293 11.32 -16.93 11.67
N VAL A 294 10.09 -16.67 12.10
CA VAL A 294 9.31 -17.60 12.94
C VAL A 294 8.86 -18.87 12.22
N ARG A 295 9.11 -18.96 10.93
CA ARG A 295 8.80 -20.13 10.10
C ARG A 295 10.03 -20.93 9.70
N PHE A 296 11.22 -20.42 9.96
CA PHE A 296 12.44 -21.14 9.62
C PHE A 296 12.55 -22.41 10.44
N THR A 297 12.85 -23.49 9.76
CA THR A 297 13.13 -24.81 10.31
C THR A 297 14.56 -25.20 9.94
N PRO A 298 15.14 -26.25 10.53
CA PRO A 298 16.48 -26.72 10.17
C PRO A 298 16.64 -26.98 8.65
N GLU A 299 15.58 -27.42 7.98
CA GLU A 299 15.55 -27.73 6.56
C GLU A 299 15.67 -26.48 5.64
N ASN A 300 15.59 -25.29 6.21
CA ASN A 300 15.90 -24.06 5.46
C ASN A 300 17.41 -23.80 5.36
N ILE A 301 18.26 -24.60 6.04
CA ILE A 301 19.69 -24.38 6.10
C ILE A 301 20.41 -25.55 5.41
N HIS A 302 21.05 -25.28 4.27
CA HIS A 302 21.82 -26.23 3.49
C HIS A 302 23.22 -25.68 3.26
N ASP A 303 24.25 -26.47 3.54
CA ASP A 303 25.66 -26.12 3.30
C ASP A 303 26.06 -24.73 3.84
N GLY A 304 25.55 -24.36 5.01
CA GLY A 304 25.81 -23.06 5.63
C GLY A 304 25.09 -21.89 4.96
N VAL A 305 24.08 -22.15 4.14
CA VAL A 305 23.24 -21.12 3.48
C VAL A 305 21.79 -21.27 3.95
N LEU A 306 21.20 -20.17 4.42
CA LEU A 306 19.77 -20.07 4.67
C LEU A 306 19.04 -19.81 3.36
N GLU A 307 18.09 -20.68 3.00
CA GLU A 307 17.30 -20.57 1.79
C GLU A 307 15.81 -20.55 2.10
N TYR A 308 15.07 -19.55 1.57
CA TYR A 308 13.64 -19.45 1.78
C TYR A 308 12.94 -18.57 0.72
N ILE A 309 11.62 -18.75 0.57
CA ILE A 309 10.77 -17.86 -0.21
C ILE A 309 9.98 -16.96 0.75
N PRO A 310 10.14 -15.61 0.68
CA PRO A 310 9.46 -14.70 1.60
C PRO A 310 7.93 -14.82 1.53
N HIS A 311 7.29 -15.11 2.64
CA HIS A 311 5.85 -15.38 2.73
C HIS A 311 4.99 -14.23 2.18
N LYS A 312 5.36 -12.97 2.48
CA LYS A 312 4.58 -11.78 2.07
C LYS A 312 4.52 -11.57 0.55
N THR A 313 5.51 -12.06 -0.18
CA THR A 313 5.64 -11.81 -1.63
C THR A 313 5.47 -13.08 -2.46
N ARG A 314 5.23 -14.23 -1.82
CA ARG A 314 5.15 -15.54 -2.45
C ARG A 314 4.13 -15.60 -3.60
N GLU A 315 2.95 -15.03 -3.39
CA GLU A 315 1.87 -15.06 -4.38
C GLU A 315 2.10 -14.14 -5.59
N LYS A 316 2.86 -13.05 -5.41
CA LYS A 316 3.07 -12.05 -6.46
C LYS A 316 4.40 -12.18 -7.18
N SER A 317 5.44 -12.66 -6.49
CA SER A 317 6.79 -12.79 -7.01
C SER A 317 7.54 -13.78 -6.12
N ALA A 318 7.40 -15.05 -6.41
CA ALA A 318 8.14 -16.11 -5.73
C ALA A 318 9.62 -16.00 -6.14
N ARG A 319 10.43 -15.36 -5.30
CA ARG A 319 11.90 -15.32 -5.44
C ARG A 319 12.52 -16.02 -4.26
N THR A 320 13.38 -16.97 -4.52
CA THR A 320 14.19 -17.61 -3.48
C THR A 320 15.24 -16.61 -2.99
N VAL A 321 15.28 -16.45 -1.68
CA VAL A 321 16.31 -15.68 -0.97
C VAL A 321 17.32 -16.66 -0.43
N ARG A 322 18.61 -16.39 -0.69
CA ARG A 322 19.75 -17.19 -0.22
C ARG A 322 20.69 -16.29 0.56
N VAL A 323 20.96 -16.64 1.81
CA VAL A 323 21.83 -15.88 2.71
C VAL A 323 22.89 -16.80 3.28
N PRO A 324 24.17 -16.65 2.89
CA PRO A 324 25.27 -17.36 3.54
C PRO A 324 25.34 -17.00 5.02
N LEU A 325 25.51 -18.02 5.85
CA LEU A 325 25.57 -17.89 7.32
C LEU A 325 27.04 -17.81 7.75
N GLY A 326 27.46 -16.61 8.17
CA GLY A 326 28.81 -16.42 8.73
C GLY A 326 28.94 -17.06 10.13
N GLU A 327 30.16 -17.10 10.65
CA GLU A 327 30.51 -17.75 11.90
C GLU A 327 29.64 -17.37 13.11
N LYS A 328 29.35 -16.07 13.27
CA LYS A 328 28.47 -15.57 14.35
C LYS A 328 27.02 -16.05 14.22
N ALA A 329 26.51 -16.20 13.01
CA ALA A 329 25.18 -16.78 12.79
C ALA A 329 25.18 -18.28 13.12
N GLN A 330 26.23 -18.98 12.76
CA GLN A 330 26.43 -20.38 13.12
C GLN A 330 26.54 -20.57 14.64
N THR A 331 27.25 -19.67 15.36
CA THR A 331 27.30 -19.64 16.82
C THR A 331 25.90 -19.50 17.44
N VAL A 332 25.07 -18.63 16.93
CA VAL A 332 23.67 -18.53 17.40
C VAL A 332 22.90 -19.82 17.12
N LEU A 333 23.04 -20.38 15.93
CA LEU A 333 22.36 -21.62 15.56
C LEU A 333 22.84 -22.86 16.36
N SER A 334 24.07 -22.86 16.84
CA SER A 334 24.58 -23.96 17.71
C SER A 334 23.97 -23.95 19.11
N ARG A 335 23.39 -22.83 19.54
CA ARG A 335 22.67 -22.70 20.83
C ARG A 335 21.23 -23.21 20.79
N LEU A 336 20.73 -23.51 19.58
CA LEU A 336 19.32 -23.89 19.39
C LEU A 336 19.18 -25.41 19.33
N ASP A 337 18.14 -25.91 19.99
CA ASP A 337 17.68 -27.29 19.80
C ASP A 337 17.03 -27.39 18.41
N LYS A 338 17.64 -28.17 17.53
CA LYS A 338 17.19 -28.35 16.16
C LYS A 338 16.42 -29.66 16.02
N GLU A 339 15.11 -29.56 15.89
CA GLU A 339 14.25 -30.70 15.60
C GLU A 339 13.70 -30.58 14.19
N GLU A 340 13.76 -31.67 13.42
CA GLU A 340 13.26 -31.76 12.07
C GLU A 340 11.77 -31.37 12.01
N GLY A 341 11.39 -30.53 11.05
CA GLY A 341 10.02 -30.04 10.86
C GLY A 341 9.54 -29.03 11.90
N LYS A 342 10.31 -28.73 12.96
CA LYS A 342 9.95 -27.72 13.95
C LYS A 342 10.63 -26.38 13.68
N PRO A 343 9.96 -25.24 14.00
CA PRO A 343 10.60 -23.93 13.89
C PRO A 343 11.85 -23.82 14.74
N LEU A 344 12.90 -23.16 14.22
CA LEU A 344 14.14 -22.87 14.95
C LEU A 344 13.91 -22.13 16.27
N PHE A 345 12.85 -21.31 16.32
CA PHE A 345 12.45 -20.60 17.53
C PHE A 345 10.98 -20.90 17.84
N SER A 346 10.70 -21.38 19.05
CA SER A 346 9.33 -21.65 19.53
C SER A 346 8.54 -20.36 19.88
N LEU A 347 9.22 -19.22 19.99
CA LEU A 347 8.69 -17.91 20.39
C LEU A 347 7.97 -17.24 19.23
N ARG A 348 6.62 -17.13 19.28
CA ARG A 348 5.79 -16.67 18.14
C ARG A 348 5.15 -15.31 18.31
N PHE A 349 5.16 -14.72 19.51
CA PHE A 349 4.37 -13.50 19.78
C PHE A 349 5.14 -12.23 19.46
N ASN A 350 4.76 -11.54 18.35
CA ASN A 350 5.43 -10.35 17.85
C ASN A 350 5.47 -9.17 18.85
N PHE A 351 4.43 -8.95 19.65
CA PHE A 351 4.42 -7.88 20.65
C PHE A 351 5.39 -8.15 21.80
N LYS A 352 5.47 -9.37 22.29
CA LYS A 352 6.46 -9.77 23.29
C LYS A 352 7.88 -9.68 22.75
N TYR A 353 8.08 -10.02 21.48
CA TYR A 353 9.37 -9.92 20.84
C TYR A 353 9.90 -8.47 20.76
N ASN A 354 9.08 -7.50 20.42
CA ASN A 354 9.50 -6.10 20.43
C ASN A 354 9.78 -5.58 21.84
N ASP A 355 9.02 -6.02 22.85
CA ASP A 355 9.28 -5.68 24.26
C ASP A 355 10.62 -6.31 24.72
N ALA A 356 10.86 -7.57 24.39
CA ALA A 356 12.12 -8.25 24.67
C ALA A 356 13.32 -7.56 23.99
N ILE A 357 13.19 -7.15 22.72
CA ILE A 357 14.25 -6.39 22.02
C ILE A 357 14.59 -5.11 22.80
N ARG A 358 13.60 -4.37 23.27
CA ARG A 358 13.84 -3.14 24.06
C ARG A 358 14.54 -3.43 25.39
N ASP A 359 14.14 -4.49 26.06
CA ASP A 359 14.78 -4.92 27.32
C ASP A 359 16.23 -5.37 27.09
N ILE A 360 16.48 -6.18 26.06
CA ILE A 360 17.82 -6.61 25.67
C ILE A 360 18.73 -5.42 25.36
N LEU A 361 18.25 -4.45 24.57
CA LEU A 361 19.00 -3.23 24.24
C LEU A 361 19.30 -2.41 25.52
N LYS A 362 18.34 -2.31 26.42
CA LYS A 362 18.51 -1.59 27.69
C LYS A 362 19.54 -2.27 28.60
N ARG A 363 19.47 -3.61 28.76
CA ARG A 363 20.45 -4.39 29.55
C ARG A 363 21.85 -4.34 28.93
N ALA A 364 21.96 -4.22 27.62
CA ALA A 364 23.22 -4.02 26.93
C ALA A 364 23.70 -2.56 26.93
N GLU A 365 23.00 -1.64 27.60
CA GLU A 365 23.33 -0.22 27.68
C GLU A 365 23.53 0.41 26.28
N ILE A 366 22.66 0.05 25.32
CA ILE A 366 22.61 0.65 23.99
C ILE A 366 21.59 1.78 24.02
N ASP A 367 22.00 2.89 24.57
CA ASP A 367 21.16 4.04 24.95
C ASP A 367 21.37 5.29 24.09
N ARG A 368 22.22 5.22 23.05
CA ARG A 368 22.44 6.36 22.16
C ARG A 368 21.13 6.94 21.64
N LEU A 369 21.09 8.26 21.53
CA LEU A 369 19.92 8.97 21.08
C LEU A 369 19.74 8.85 19.56
N VAL A 370 18.54 8.50 19.12
CA VAL A 370 18.13 8.50 17.72
C VAL A 370 16.99 9.49 17.51
N THR A 371 16.98 10.17 16.37
CA THR A 371 15.89 11.06 15.99
C THR A 371 14.76 10.23 15.38
N VAL A 372 13.58 10.33 15.95
CA VAL A 372 12.36 9.70 15.45
C VAL A 372 11.30 10.77 15.23
N ILE A 373 10.40 10.54 14.28
CA ILE A 373 9.23 11.39 14.11
C ILE A 373 8.11 10.85 14.99
N ASP A 374 7.61 11.68 15.89
CA ASP A 374 6.42 11.33 16.65
C ASP A 374 5.24 11.11 15.70
N PRO A 375 4.56 9.96 15.75
CA PRO A 375 3.55 9.60 14.77
C PRO A 375 2.28 10.47 14.84
N VAL A 376 2.07 11.20 15.95
CA VAL A 376 0.88 12.02 16.19
C VAL A 376 1.18 13.50 15.97
N SER A 377 2.20 14.05 16.69
CA SER A 377 2.58 15.47 16.57
C SER A 377 3.34 15.76 15.27
N ARG A 378 3.97 14.76 14.66
CA ARG A 378 4.84 14.85 13.48
C ARG A 378 6.15 15.63 13.74
N GLU A 379 6.45 15.88 14.99
CA GLU A 379 7.68 16.55 15.40
C GLU A 379 8.85 15.55 15.50
N GLU A 380 10.05 16.05 15.28
CA GLU A 380 11.25 15.28 15.53
C GLU A 380 11.53 15.22 17.04
N VAL A 381 11.63 13.99 17.55
CA VAL A 381 11.91 13.71 18.96
C VAL A 381 13.14 12.83 19.06
N ARG A 382 14.06 13.17 19.95
CA ARG A 382 15.22 12.32 20.27
C ARG A 382 14.85 11.34 21.36
N ARG A 383 15.08 10.05 21.11
CA ARG A 383 14.81 8.96 22.09
C ARG A 383 15.98 8.01 22.16
N PRO A 384 16.24 7.40 23.32
CA PRO A 384 17.21 6.31 23.42
C PRO A 384 16.82 5.16 22.49
N LEU A 385 17.82 4.51 21.89
CA LEU A 385 17.61 3.45 20.91
C LEU A 385 16.81 2.27 21.50
N TYR A 386 17.03 1.96 22.78
CA TYR A 386 16.28 0.89 23.43
C TYR A 386 14.76 1.16 23.54
N GLU A 387 14.29 2.39 23.57
CA GLU A 387 12.86 2.69 23.61
C GLU A 387 12.14 2.42 22.29
N VAL A 388 12.87 2.53 21.18
CA VAL A 388 12.31 2.49 19.82
C VAL A 388 12.70 1.22 19.06
N GLY A 389 13.41 0.31 19.72
CA GLY A 389 13.82 -0.98 19.16
C GLY A 389 12.62 -1.85 18.75
N THR A 390 12.69 -2.43 17.56
CA THR A 390 11.67 -3.35 17.03
C THR A 390 12.30 -4.43 16.16
N SER A 391 11.59 -5.51 15.90
CA SER A 391 12.01 -6.59 14.98
C SER A 391 12.39 -6.06 13.58
N HIS A 392 11.81 -4.97 13.15
CA HIS A 392 12.18 -4.36 11.85
C HIS A 392 13.55 -3.70 11.87
N MET A 393 14.05 -3.31 13.05
CA MET A 393 15.40 -2.78 13.22
C MET A 393 16.46 -3.86 12.88
N ALA A 394 16.22 -5.13 13.21
CA ALA A 394 17.13 -6.20 12.81
C ALA A 394 17.38 -6.26 11.30
N ARG A 395 16.31 -6.17 10.53
CA ARG A 395 16.41 -6.12 9.06
C ARG A 395 17.13 -4.86 8.56
N ARG A 396 16.91 -3.72 9.23
CA ARG A 396 17.64 -2.48 8.95
C ARG A 396 19.12 -2.62 9.27
N THR A 397 19.47 -3.29 10.36
CA THR A 397 20.85 -3.60 10.78
C THR A 397 21.58 -4.40 9.71
N PHE A 398 20.95 -5.46 9.18
CA PHE A 398 21.52 -6.23 8.08
C PHE A 398 21.79 -5.37 6.85
N ILE A 399 20.77 -4.63 6.39
CA ILE A 399 20.87 -3.86 5.14
C ILE A 399 21.81 -2.67 5.30
N GLY A 400 21.72 -1.90 6.39
CA GLY A 400 22.52 -0.72 6.64
C GLY A 400 24.01 -1.06 6.71
N ASN A 401 24.38 -2.06 7.49
CA ASN A 401 25.79 -2.46 7.61
C ASN A 401 26.35 -3.06 6.30
N LEU A 402 25.54 -3.79 5.52
CA LEU A 402 25.98 -4.26 4.20
C LEU A 402 26.13 -3.10 3.21
N TYR A 403 25.18 -2.16 3.22
CA TYR A 403 25.20 -1.04 2.29
C TYR A 403 26.44 -0.14 2.51
N ASN A 404 26.84 0.05 3.76
CA ASN A 404 28.07 0.80 4.08
C ASN A 404 29.33 0.12 3.51
N LYS A 405 29.31 -1.23 3.35
CA LYS A 405 30.47 -1.97 2.86
C LYS A 405 30.49 -2.25 1.36
N VAL A 406 29.33 -2.61 0.78
CA VAL A 406 29.28 -3.16 -0.58
C VAL A 406 28.73 -2.14 -1.59
N LYS A 407 27.87 -1.22 -1.18
CA LYS A 407 27.24 -0.18 -2.03
C LYS A 407 26.48 -0.72 -3.27
N ASP A 408 26.30 -2.04 -3.39
CA ASP A 408 25.48 -2.67 -4.45
C ASP A 408 24.06 -2.98 -3.94
N PRO A 409 23.08 -2.14 -4.31
CA PRO A 409 21.68 -2.33 -3.86
C PRO A 409 21.05 -3.62 -4.42
N ASN A 410 21.50 -4.14 -5.57
CA ASN A 410 20.91 -5.33 -6.17
C ASN A 410 21.34 -6.59 -5.43
N LEU A 411 22.61 -6.67 -5.06
CA LEU A 411 23.14 -7.80 -4.28
C LEU A 411 22.48 -7.84 -2.89
N ILE A 412 22.40 -6.70 -2.19
CA ILE A 412 21.76 -6.62 -0.88
C ILE A 412 20.25 -6.92 -0.98
N SER A 413 19.59 -6.47 -2.05
CA SER A 413 18.17 -6.75 -2.30
C SER A 413 17.91 -8.25 -2.51
N SER A 414 18.81 -8.97 -3.20
CA SER A 414 18.70 -10.41 -3.41
C SER A 414 18.73 -11.20 -2.11
N MET A 415 19.61 -10.81 -1.17
CA MET A 415 19.72 -11.45 0.15
C MET A 415 18.61 -11.03 1.13
N SER A 416 18.09 -9.83 1.01
CA SER A 416 17.06 -9.33 1.90
C SER A 416 15.63 -9.55 1.40
N GLY A 417 15.43 -10.01 0.16
CA GLY A 417 14.11 -10.19 -0.44
C GLY A 417 13.34 -8.88 -0.66
N HIS A 418 14.05 -7.78 -0.99
CA HIS A 418 13.44 -6.56 -1.49
C HIS A 418 13.27 -6.64 -3.02
N VAL A 419 12.24 -5.99 -3.52
CA VAL A 419 12.09 -5.78 -4.96
C VAL A 419 13.06 -4.69 -5.40
N ASN A 420 13.77 -4.91 -6.52
CA ASN A 420 14.68 -3.92 -7.08
C ASN A 420 13.97 -2.58 -7.31
N GLY A 421 14.61 -1.47 -6.97
CA GLY A 421 14.04 -0.14 -7.12
C GLY A 421 12.94 0.22 -6.10
N SER A 422 12.71 -0.60 -5.06
CA SER A 422 11.69 -0.30 -4.07
C SER A 422 12.01 0.98 -3.28
N ARG A 423 11.00 1.85 -3.10
CA ARG A 423 11.11 3.06 -2.26
C ARG A 423 11.56 2.74 -0.83
N ALA A 424 11.23 1.56 -0.32
CA ALA A 424 11.67 1.11 0.99
C ALA A 424 13.18 0.93 1.06
N PHE A 425 13.81 0.43 -0.02
CA PHE A 425 15.25 0.25 -0.11
C PHE A 425 15.99 1.58 -0.29
N ALA A 426 15.42 2.52 -1.05
CA ALA A 426 16.03 3.83 -1.28
C ALA A 426 16.31 4.62 0.00
N ARG A 427 15.58 4.35 1.10
CA ARG A 427 15.81 5.01 2.40
C ARG A 427 17.13 4.63 3.05
N TYR A 428 17.68 3.46 2.74
CA TYR A 428 18.99 3.06 3.29
C TYR A 428 20.14 3.86 2.69
N ARG A 429 19.97 4.40 1.47
CA ARG A 429 20.93 5.32 0.86
C ARG A 429 21.03 6.65 1.61
N ALA A 430 19.95 7.07 2.27
CA ALA A 430 19.92 8.34 3.00
C ALA A 430 20.70 8.30 4.34
N ILE A 431 21.13 7.10 4.79
CA ILE A 431 21.75 6.88 6.11
C ILE A 431 23.28 6.82 6.01
N ASP A 432 23.85 6.77 4.82
CA ASP A 432 25.31 6.67 4.63
C ASP A 432 25.97 8.03 4.95
N ASP A 433 26.15 8.27 6.25
CA ASP A 433 26.79 9.50 6.72
C ASP A 433 28.30 9.52 6.41
N ASP A 434 28.94 8.37 6.27
CA ASP A 434 30.35 8.28 5.88
C ASP A 434 30.51 8.68 4.42
N MET A 435 29.63 8.19 3.53
CA MET A 435 29.61 8.66 2.14
C MET A 435 29.31 10.15 2.05
N LYS A 436 28.40 10.68 2.86
CA LYS A 436 28.12 12.12 2.90
C LYS A 436 29.34 12.93 3.36
N ARG A 437 30.07 12.44 4.36
CA ARG A 437 31.33 13.04 4.81
C ARG A 437 32.38 13.00 3.70
N GLU A 438 32.54 11.85 3.04
CA GLU A 438 33.45 11.73 1.88
C GLU A 438 33.09 12.76 0.79
N LEU A 439 31.81 12.89 0.44
CA LEU A 439 31.33 13.85 -0.56
C LEU A 439 31.57 15.29 -0.13
N VAL A 440 31.35 15.64 1.13
CA VAL A 440 31.62 16.99 1.65
C VAL A 440 33.13 17.27 1.62
N ASN A 441 33.98 16.29 1.95
CA ASN A 441 35.43 16.44 1.89
C ASN A 441 35.96 16.62 0.46
N LEU A 442 35.22 16.19 -0.59
CA LEU A 442 35.60 16.42 -1.99
C LEU A 442 35.40 17.89 -2.42
N ILE A 443 34.61 18.65 -1.69
CA ILE A 443 34.30 20.06 -1.99
C ILE A 443 34.82 21.04 -0.93
N SER A 444 35.50 20.51 0.10
CA SER A 444 36.22 21.30 1.13
C SER A 444 37.69 21.46 0.75
#